data_372796332e9e89e9b408e108192d3385
#
_entry.id   372796332e9e89e9b408e108192d3385
#
_cell.length_a   1.000
_cell.length_b   1.000
_cell.length_c   1.000
_cell.angle_alpha   90.00
_cell.angle_beta   90.00
_cell.angle_gamma   90.00
#
_symmetry.space_group_name_H-M   'P 1'
#
loop_
_entity.id
_entity.type
_entity.pdbx_description
1 polymer ?
#
loop_
_entity_poly.entity_id
_entity_poly.type
_entity_poly.pdbx_seq_one_letter_code
_entity_poly.pdbx_strand_id
1 'polypeptide(L)'
;GGPILHRETPAIVLEPICPHTLSNRPVVLPNNRLVSLRVADKRKKLLLSVDGRPQGWLEDGDRLEIRKASETARFVHLPGYSWFKLLSQKLHWRGSSSDPK
;
A
#
# COMPACT_ATOMS: atom_id res chain seq x y z
N GLY A 1 6.40 -3.12 -7.91
CA GLY A 1 5.49 -2.33 -7.21
C GLY A 1 4.03 -2.65 -7.42
N GLY A 2 3.23 -2.10 -6.57
CA GLY A 2 1.80 -2.28 -6.62
C GLY A 2 1.10 -1.29 -7.54
N PRO A 3 -0.22 -1.27 -7.50
CA PRO A 3 -1.01 -0.36 -8.30
C PRO A 3 -0.80 1.09 -7.85
N ILE A 4 -0.98 1.99 -8.78
CA ILE A 4 -0.94 3.42 -8.48
C ILE A 4 -2.37 3.84 -8.13
N LEU A 5 -2.54 4.44 -6.97
CA LEU A 5 -3.83 4.93 -6.52
C LEU A 5 -3.79 6.44 -6.39
N HIS A 6 -4.86 7.09 -6.80
CA HIS A 6 -5.00 8.51 -6.54
C HIS A 6 -5.10 8.75 -5.03
N ARG A 7 -4.52 9.85 -4.56
CA ARG A 7 -4.45 10.17 -3.13
C ARG A 7 -5.81 10.23 -2.43
N GLU A 8 -6.87 10.48 -3.19
CA GLU A 8 -8.23 10.57 -2.64
C GLU A 8 -8.98 9.24 -2.69
N THR A 9 -8.35 8.18 -3.16
CA THR A 9 -9.00 6.88 -3.26
C THR A 9 -9.11 6.23 -1.87
N PRO A 10 -10.31 5.95 -1.38
CA PRO A 10 -10.49 5.35 -0.05
C PRO A 10 -10.29 3.85 -0.10
N ALA A 11 -9.04 3.42 -0.11
CA ALA A 11 -8.70 2.01 -0.33
C ALA A 11 -7.56 1.54 0.56
N ILE A 12 -7.54 0.23 0.78
CA ILE A 12 -6.41 -0.50 1.35
C ILE A 12 -5.90 -1.42 0.26
N VAL A 13 -4.59 -1.45 0.07
CA VAL A 13 -3.97 -2.30 -0.94
C VAL A 13 -3.19 -3.41 -0.24
N LEU A 14 -3.47 -4.65 -0.64
CA LEU A 14 -2.67 -5.80 -0.23
C LEU A 14 -1.81 -6.20 -1.43
N GLU A 15 -0.49 -6.09 -1.27
CA GLU A 15 0.44 -6.34 -2.35
C GLU A 15 1.41 -7.46 -1.96
N PRO A 16 1.31 -8.63 -2.61
CA PRO A 16 2.33 -9.67 -2.41
C PRO A 16 3.67 -9.19 -2.95
N ILE A 17 4.71 -9.39 -2.17
CA ILE A 17 6.07 -9.04 -2.57
C ILE A 17 6.84 -10.32 -2.77
N CYS A 18 7.43 -10.48 -3.96
CA CYS A 18 8.17 -11.68 -4.34
C CYS A 18 7.38 -12.97 -4.07
N PRO A 19 6.15 -13.08 -4.57
CA PRO A 19 5.36 -14.29 -4.34
C PRO A 19 5.95 -15.49 -5.04
N HIS A 20 5.72 -16.67 -4.49
CA HIS A 20 6.20 -17.92 -5.10
C HIS A 20 5.38 -18.32 -6.31
N THR A 21 4.19 -17.76 -6.51
CA THR A 21 3.33 -18.09 -7.63
C THR A 21 3.06 -16.84 -8.46
N LEU A 22 2.95 -17.04 -9.77
CA LEU A 22 2.63 -15.95 -10.68
C LEU A 22 1.15 -15.56 -10.63
N SER A 23 0.33 -16.33 -9.95
CA SER A 23 -1.10 -16.06 -9.83
C SER A 23 -1.43 -15.04 -8.74
N ASN A 24 -0.48 -14.72 -7.88
CA ASN A 24 -0.69 -13.72 -6.84
C ASN A 24 -0.79 -12.32 -7.45
N ARG A 25 -1.82 -11.61 -7.06
CA ARG A 25 -2.08 -10.28 -7.58
C ARG A 25 -2.36 -9.32 -6.45
N PRO A 26 -2.09 -8.04 -6.65
CA PRO A 26 -2.50 -7.04 -5.66
C PRO A 26 -4.02 -6.99 -5.57
N VAL A 27 -4.51 -6.81 -4.35
CA VAL A 27 -5.93 -6.70 -4.09
C VAL A 27 -6.22 -5.32 -3.51
N VAL A 28 -7.17 -4.63 -4.11
CA VAL A 28 -7.60 -3.31 -3.65
C VAL A 28 -8.94 -3.47 -2.95
N LEU A 29 -9.00 -3.07 -1.69
CA LEU A 29 -10.18 -3.22 -0.84
C LEU A 29 -10.67 -1.85 -0.40
N PRO A 30 -11.99 -1.69 -0.17
CA PRO A 30 -12.50 -0.47 0.44
C PRO A 30 -11.88 -0.26 1.82
N ASN A 31 -11.56 0.97 2.18
CA ASN A 31 -10.92 1.24 3.46
C ASN A 31 -11.89 1.22 4.65
N ASN A 32 -13.16 0.98 4.41
CA ASN A 32 -14.16 0.82 5.48
C ASN A 32 -14.31 -0.63 5.92
N ARG A 33 -13.43 -1.52 5.46
CA ARG A 33 -13.48 -2.93 5.82
C ARG A 33 -12.36 -3.28 6.79
N LEU A 34 -12.66 -4.24 7.67
CA LEU A 34 -11.64 -4.87 8.49
C LEU A 34 -10.98 -5.97 7.67
N VAL A 35 -9.67 -5.89 7.55
CA VAL A 35 -8.88 -6.93 6.88
C VAL A 35 -8.25 -7.81 7.94
N SER A 36 -8.49 -9.10 7.86
CA SER A 36 -7.92 -10.06 8.80
C SER A 36 -7.01 -11.01 8.05
N LEU A 37 -5.75 -11.06 8.45
CA LEU A 37 -4.75 -11.95 7.89
C LEU A 37 -4.34 -12.96 8.96
N ARG A 38 -4.33 -14.23 8.60
CA ARG A 38 -3.90 -15.28 9.50
C ARG A 38 -2.63 -15.91 8.99
N VAL A 39 -1.68 -16.10 9.88
CA VAL A 39 -0.45 -16.79 9.54
C VAL A 39 -0.74 -18.29 9.50
N ALA A 40 -0.40 -18.93 8.39
CA ALA A 40 -0.63 -20.35 8.17
C ALA A 40 0.68 -21.01 7.75
N ASP A 41 1.71 -20.89 8.57
CA ASP A 41 3.01 -21.51 8.32
C ASP A 41 3.59 -21.99 9.62
N LYS A 42 3.60 -23.30 9.80
CA LYS A 42 4.09 -23.93 11.04
C LYS A 42 5.60 -23.96 11.15
N ARG A 43 6.31 -23.67 10.07
CA ARG A 43 7.77 -23.81 10.03
C ARG A 43 8.52 -22.52 10.24
N LYS A 44 7.87 -21.37 10.04
CA LYS A 44 8.56 -20.10 10.05
C LYS A 44 7.86 -19.11 10.95
N LYS A 45 8.66 -18.26 11.56
CA LYS A 45 8.18 -17.06 12.19
C LYS A 45 8.27 -15.94 11.18
N LEU A 46 7.26 -15.08 11.12
CA LEU A 46 7.22 -13.97 10.21
C LEU A 46 7.45 -12.68 10.99
N LEU A 47 8.31 -11.84 10.47
CA LEU A 47 8.57 -10.55 11.09
C LEU A 47 7.49 -9.55 10.65
N LEU A 48 6.84 -8.93 11.60
CA LEU A 48 5.93 -7.83 11.34
C LEU A 48 6.69 -6.52 11.41
N SER A 49 6.62 -5.73 10.35
CA SER A 49 7.18 -4.38 10.32
C SER A 49 6.07 -3.39 9.96
N VAL A 50 6.10 -2.23 10.59
CA VAL A 50 5.16 -1.15 10.31
C VAL A 50 5.98 0.10 10.00
N ASP A 51 5.77 0.67 8.82
CA ASP A 51 6.53 1.82 8.34
C ASP A 51 8.05 1.60 8.45
N GLY A 52 8.47 0.40 8.07
CA GLY A 52 9.88 0.00 8.11
C GLY A 52 10.43 -0.33 9.48
N ARG A 53 9.60 -0.32 10.52
CA ARG A 53 10.04 -0.60 11.90
C ARG A 53 9.56 -1.97 12.35
N PRO A 54 10.46 -2.85 12.80
CA PRO A 54 10.06 -4.16 13.33
C PRO A 54 9.16 -4.02 14.55
N GLN A 55 8.08 -4.78 14.58
CA GLN A 55 7.14 -4.79 15.70
C GLN A 55 7.17 -6.09 16.47
N GLY A 56 7.62 -7.17 15.85
CA GLY A 56 7.67 -8.48 16.51
C GLY A 56 7.51 -9.60 15.52
N TRP A 57 7.40 -10.79 16.04
CA TRP A 57 7.31 -12.01 15.24
C TRP A 57 5.91 -12.60 15.32
N LEU A 58 5.43 -13.08 14.19
CA LEU A 58 4.17 -13.78 14.09
C LEU A 58 4.44 -15.27 13.85
N GLU A 59 3.63 -16.11 14.48
CA GLU A 59 3.72 -17.56 14.36
C GLU A 59 2.44 -18.12 13.75
N ASP A 60 2.49 -19.41 13.40
CA ASP A 60 1.31 -20.07 12.86
C ASP A 60 0.11 -19.91 13.80
N GLY A 61 -1.01 -19.54 13.23
CA GLY A 61 -2.24 -19.28 13.98
C GLY A 61 -2.41 -17.83 14.42
N ASP A 62 -1.36 -17.02 14.38
CA ASP A 62 -1.49 -15.61 14.72
C ASP A 62 -2.34 -14.89 13.67
N ARG A 63 -3.06 -13.89 14.14
CA ARG A 63 -3.95 -13.09 13.29
C ARG A 63 -3.56 -11.63 13.36
N LEU A 64 -3.50 -11.00 12.21
CA LEU A 64 -3.26 -9.57 12.08
C LEU A 64 -4.53 -8.92 11.56
N GLU A 65 -5.01 -7.92 12.27
CA GLU A 65 -6.17 -7.16 11.84
C GLU A 65 -5.76 -5.77 11.41
N ILE A 66 -6.23 -5.37 10.24
CA ILE A 66 -5.88 -4.09 9.62
C ILE A 66 -7.17 -3.33 9.35
N ARG A 67 -7.23 -2.10 9.82
CA ARG A 67 -8.37 -1.21 9.57
C ARG A 67 -7.91 0.23 9.50
N LYS A 68 -8.73 1.05 8.89
CA LYS A 68 -8.47 2.48 8.85
C LYS A 68 -8.53 3.06 10.26
N ALA A 69 -7.54 3.86 10.61
CA ALA A 69 -7.56 4.58 11.88
C ALA A 69 -8.56 5.72 11.84
N SER A 70 -9.03 6.13 13.02
CA SER A 70 -9.89 7.31 13.14
C SER A 70 -9.11 8.60 12.92
N GLU A 71 -7.83 8.58 13.25
CA GLU A 71 -6.95 9.72 13.03
C GLU A 71 -6.54 9.82 11.57
N THR A 72 -6.35 11.04 11.11
CA THR A 72 -5.90 11.29 9.73
C THR A 72 -4.67 12.18 9.74
N ALA A 73 -3.78 11.95 8.79
CA ALA A 73 -2.66 12.84 8.55
C ALA A 73 -3.08 13.92 7.57
N ARG A 74 -2.66 15.14 7.84
CA ARG A 74 -2.95 16.27 6.96
C ARG A 74 -1.67 16.72 6.30
N PHE A 75 -1.74 16.88 4.99
CA PHE A 75 -0.61 17.34 4.20
C PHE A 75 -0.94 18.71 3.63
N VAL A 76 0.00 19.62 3.72
CA VAL A 76 -0.15 20.96 3.18
C VAL A 76 0.55 21.01 1.84
N HIS A 77 -0.18 21.46 0.82
CA HIS A 77 0.35 21.60 -0.51
C HIS A 77 0.38 23.08 -0.90
N LEU A 78 1.42 23.45 -1.61
CA LEU A 78 1.53 24.81 -2.13
C LEU A 78 0.53 25.02 -3.28
N PRO A 79 0.11 26.26 -3.51
CA PRO A 79 -0.72 26.57 -4.69
C PRO A 79 -0.07 26.07 -5.98
N GLY A 80 -0.87 25.55 -6.86
CA GLY A 80 -0.37 24.98 -8.10
C GLY A 80 0.04 23.52 -8.00
N TYR A 81 -0.10 22.91 -6.85
CA TYR A 81 0.20 21.49 -6.70
C TYR A 81 -0.73 20.65 -7.57
N SER A 82 -0.16 19.70 -8.31
CA SER A 82 -0.90 18.73 -9.11
C SER A 82 -0.35 17.34 -8.83
N TRP A 83 -1.22 16.45 -8.36
CA TRP A 83 -0.84 15.08 -8.08
C TRP A 83 -0.38 14.35 -9.35
N PHE A 84 -1.10 14.53 -10.45
CA PHE A 84 -0.72 13.88 -11.71
C PHE A 84 0.59 14.40 -12.26
N LYS A 85 0.82 15.69 -12.17
CA LYS A 85 2.07 16.26 -12.62
C LYS A 85 3.26 15.76 -11.81
N LEU A 86 3.11 15.73 -10.51
CA LEU A 86 4.13 15.19 -9.63
C LEU A 86 4.39 13.72 -9.94
N LEU A 87 3.35 12.93 -10.12
CA LEU A 87 3.47 11.52 -10.43
C LEU A 87 4.20 11.31 -11.75
N SER A 88 3.88 12.09 -12.78
CA SER A 88 4.56 12.00 -14.07
C SER A 88 6.05 12.27 -13.93
N GLN A 89 6.42 13.26 -13.13
CA GLN A 89 7.82 13.58 -12.89
C GLN A 89 8.53 12.45 -12.15
N LYS A 90 7.90 11.91 -11.12
CA LYS A 90 8.50 10.84 -10.31
C LYS A 90 8.68 9.55 -11.08
N LEU A 91 7.77 9.26 -12.00
CA LEU A 91 7.82 8.02 -12.78
C LEU A 91 8.46 8.22 -14.15
N HIS A 92 8.88 9.44 -14.46
CA HIS A 92 9.51 9.76 -15.76
C HIS A 92 8.60 9.43 -16.95
N TRP A 93 7.31 9.66 -16.78
CA TRP A 93 6.39 9.48 -17.89
C TRP A 93 6.61 10.56 -18.95
N ARG A 94 6.66 10.12 -20.21
CA ARG A 94 6.98 11.00 -21.32
C ARG A 94 5.87 11.09 -22.37
N GLY A 95 4.67 11.03 -21.97
CA GLY A 95 3.61 11.27 -22.92
C GLY A 95 3.68 12.71 -23.43
N SER A 96 3.16 12.96 -24.61
CA SER A 96 3.11 14.30 -25.17
C SER A 96 2.38 15.26 -24.24
N SER A 97 1.37 14.76 -23.57
CA SER A 97 0.61 15.54 -22.62
C SER A 97 1.38 15.83 -21.33
N SER A 98 2.39 15.04 -21.03
CA SER A 98 3.18 15.23 -19.83
C SER A 98 4.28 16.25 -20.01
N ASP A 99 4.38 16.79 -21.17
CA ASP A 99 5.43 17.71 -21.52
C ASP A 99 4.84 19.12 -21.65
N PRO A 100 4.38 19.69 -20.59
CA PRO A 100 3.84 21.04 -20.63
C PRO A 100 4.97 21.98 -20.94
N LYS A 101 4.74 22.79 -21.84
CA LYS A 101 5.71 23.80 -22.20
C LYS A 101 5.48 25.06 -21.40
#